data_045f3db0bbd79bcf5963854eea17a439
#
_entry.id   045f3db0bbd79bcf5963854eea17a439
#
_cell.length_a   1.000
_cell.length_b   1.000
_cell.length_c   1.000
_cell.angle_alpha   90.00
_cell.angle_beta   90.00
_cell.angle_gamma   90.00
#
_symmetry.space_group_name_H-M   'P 1'
#
loop_
_entity.id
_entity.type
_entity.pdbx_description
1 polymer ?
#
loop_
_entity_poly.entity_id
_entity_poly.type
_entity_poly.pdbx_seq_one_letter_code
_entity_poly.pdbx_strand_id
1 'polypeptide(L)'
;MIKTDSLQLTHQSLGFFSNKTKDRILISSLVLFNEGGFNNVTTASIAKRTGILEGSLWYHFNTKKDILSNHIQLLEKVFISVNQQIKSKKFETIINEFFKSYNIIWDFRYILRDNFQKSFEGDESISKSIKKINNFLDKWAENKILHSYESGLIKINSKEIENLSEIILVIGRYWLDFSMKKYPDVNISSLRLKGLKH
;
A
#
# COMPACT_ATOMS: atom_id res chain seq x y z
N MET A 1 -3.56 5.44 23.01
CA MET A 1 -4.18 4.52 22.06
C MET A 1 -4.63 5.33 20.85
N ILE A 2 -4.08 5.11 19.67
CA ILE A 2 -4.49 5.82 18.45
C ILE A 2 -5.88 5.29 18.09
N LYS A 3 -6.90 6.17 18.04
CA LYS A 3 -8.26 5.77 17.64
C LYS A 3 -8.20 5.31 16.18
N THR A 4 -8.33 4.03 15.94
CA THR A 4 -8.20 3.38 14.63
C THR A 4 -9.25 3.83 13.62
N ASP A 5 -10.43 4.25 14.07
CA ASP A 5 -11.53 4.68 13.18
C ASP A 5 -11.24 5.98 12.41
N SER A 6 -10.26 6.78 12.86
CA SER A 6 -9.89 8.05 12.21
C SER A 6 -8.73 7.93 11.22
N LEU A 7 -8.07 6.76 11.12
CA LEU A 7 -6.78 6.64 10.44
C LEU A 7 -6.88 6.14 9.00
N GLN A 8 -8.02 5.64 8.55
CA GLN A 8 -8.18 5.06 7.19
C GLN A 8 -7.13 4.01 6.77
N LEU A 9 -6.28 3.55 7.71
CA LEU A 9 -5.30 2.50 7.50
C LEU A 9 -5.81 1.18 8.08
N THR A 10 -5.30 0.08 7.53
CA THR A 10 -5.68 -1.27 7.95
C THR A 10 -4.81 -1.74 9.12
N HIS A 11 -5.30 -2.75 9.86
CA HIS A 11 -4.54 -3.34 10.95
C HIS A 11 -3.23 -4.00 10.50
N GLN A 12 -3.13 -4.44 9.24
CA GLN A 12 -1.93 -5.03 8.68
C GLN A 12 -0.75 -4.07 8.74
N SER A 13 -0.96 -2.82 8.33
CA SER A 13 0.10 -1.81 8.36
C SER A 13 0.30 -1.21 9.74
N LEU A 14 -0.79 -1.00 10.50
CA LEU A 14 -0.71 -0.39 11.84
C LEU A 14 0.11 -1.21 12.83
N GLY A 15 0.12 -2.53 12.72
CA GLY A 15 0.93 -3.42 13.58
C GLY A 15 2.44 -3.21 13.47
N PHE A 16 2.92 -2.51 12.44
CA PHE A 16 4.34 -2.19 12.25
C PHE A 16 4.76 -0.86 12.85
N PHE A 17 3.83 -0.09 13.39
CA PHE A 17 4.09 1.18 14.02
C PHE A 17 4.01 1.10 15.54
N SER A 18 4.84 1.88 16.21
CA SER A 18 4.80 2.11 17.65
C SER A 18 4.12 3.45 17.98
N ASN A 19 3.99 3.76 19.28
CA ASN A 19 3.49 5.07 19.72
C ASN A 19 4.57 6.18 19.71
N LYS A 20 5.77 5.92 19.20
CA LYS A 20 6.85 6.92 19.11
C LYS A 20 6.47 8.04 18.16
N THR A 21 6.95 9.24 18.41
CA THR A 21 6.68 10.43 17.60
C THR A 21 7.02 10.21 16.12
N LYS A 22 8.15 9.56 15.83
CA LYS A 22 8.56 9.22 14.46
C LYS A 22 7.49 8.41 13.73
N ASP A 23 6.94 7.37 14.37
CA ASP A 23 5.92 6.51 13.77
C ASP A 23 4.58 7.23 13.62
N ARG A 24 4.22 8.10 14.57
CA ARG A 24 3.03 8.96 14.46
C ARG A 24 3.13 9.91 13.26
N ILE A 25 4.31 10.45 12.98
CA ILE A 25 4.57 11.27 11.78
C ILE A 25 4.38 10.42 10.51
N LEU A 26 4.94 9.20 10.47
CA LEU A 26 4.79 8.30 9.33
C LEU A 26 3.31 7.91 9.10
N ILE A 27 2.55 7.58 10.14
CA ILE A 27 1.11 7.29 10.01
C ILE A 27 0.37 8.51 9.46
N SER A 28 0.57 9.69 10.07
CA SER A 28 -0.12 10.92 9.68
C SER A 28 0.18 11.32 8.23
N SER A 29 1.44 11.23 7.82
CA SER A 29 1.85 11.54 6.45
C SER A 29 1.33 10.51 5.45
N LEU A 30 1.32 9.22 5.79
CA LEU A 30 0.78 8.16 4.94
C LEU A 30 -0.70 8.40 4.63
N VAL A 31 -1.50 8.74 5.64
CA VAL A 31 -2.91 9.09 5.46
C VAL A 31 -3.07 10.32 4.58
N LEU A 32 -2.36 11.41 4.88
CA LEU A 32 -2.44 12.65 4.11
C LEU A 32 -2.01 12.46 2.65
N PHE A 33 -0.92 11.71 2.40
CA PHE A 33 -0.47 11.44 1.03
C PHE A 33 -1.47 10.59 0.24
N ASN A 34 -2.15 9.67 0.91
CA ASN A 34 -3.23 8.89 0.29
C ASN A 34 -4.46 9.74 -0.06
N GLU A 35 -4.77 10.75 0.76
CA GLU A 35 -5.93 11.65 0.58
C GLU A 35 -5.65 12.77 -0.43
N GLY A 36 -4.55 13.50 -0.23
CA GLY A 36 -4.24 14.74 -0.95
C GLY A 36 -3.16 14.61 -2.03
N GLY A 37 -2.49 13.47 -2.10
CA GLY A 37 -1.29 13.26 -2.92
C GLY A 37 -0.03 13.85 -2.31
N PHE A 38 1.11 13.25 -2.61
CA PHE A 38 2.41 13.63 -2.03
C PHE A 38 2.76 15.10 -2.28
N ASN A 39 2.56 15.60 -3.50
CA ASN A 39 2.99 16.96 -3.88
C ASN A 39 2.21 18.05 -3.14
N ASN A 40 0.92 17.85 -2.89
CA ASN A 40 0.02 18.83 -2.29
C ASN A 40 0.10 18.89 -0.76
N VAL A 41 0.64 17.87 -0.11
CA VAL A 41 0.74 17.79 1.34
C VAL A 41 2.01 18.49 1.83
N THR A 42 1.86 19.42 2.78
CA THR A 42 2.97 20.16 3.40
C THR A 42 3.41 19.51 4.71
N THR A 43 4.65 19.78 5.14
CA THR A 43 5.18 19.36 6.44
C THR A 43 4.40 19.98 7.60
N ALA A 44 3.94 21.22 7.45
CA ALA A 44 3.04 21.88 8.40
C ALA A 44 1.72 21.10 8.59
N SER A 45 1.12 20.61 7.50
CA SER A 45 -0.12 19.81 7.58
C SER A 45 0.11 18.45 8.26
N ILE A 46 1.27 17.82 8.02
CA ILE A 46 1.67 16.57 8.68
C ILE A 46 1.86 16.82 10.19
N ALA A 47 2.60 17.87 10.57
CA ALA A 47 2.84 18.23 11.96
C ALA A 47 1.53 18.50 12.70
N LYS A 48 0.62 19.30 12.08
CA LYS A 48 -0.72 19.57 12.61
C LYS A 48 -1.52 18.28 12.85
N ARG A 49 -1.56 17.36 11.86
CA ARG A 49 -2.28 16.08 12.01
C ARG A 49 -1.65 15.18 13.07
N THR A 50 -0.33 15.23 13.22
CA THR A 50 0.40 14.46 14.24
C THR A 50 0.21 15.02 15.65
N GLY A 51 -0.21 16.28 15.78
CA GLY A 51 -0.34 17.00 17.06
C GLY A 51 1.03 17.41 17.61
N ILE A 52 1.95 17.86 16.75
CA ILE A 52 3.30 18.33 17.11
C ILE A 52 3.60 19.67 16.43
N LEU A 53 4.63 20.38 16.92
CA LEU A 53 5.17 21.54 16.23
C LEU A 53 5.96 21.09 14.98
N GLU A 54 5.98 21.91 13.92
CA GLU A 54 6.71 21.59 12.69
C GLU A 54 8.22 21.46 12.94
N GLY A 55 8.79 22.23 13.86
CA GLY A 55 10.19 22.06 14.30
C GLY A 55 10.47 20.67 14.88
N SER A 56 9.52 20.07 15.58
CA SER A 56 9.66 18.69 16.06
C SER A 56 9.61 17.67 14.94
N LEU A 57 8.87 17.93 13.86
CA LEU A 57 8.88 17.08 12.67
C LEU A 57 10.28 17.09 12.02
N TRP A 58 10.89 18.28 11.88
CA TRP A 58 12.21 18.43 11.29
C TRP A 58 13.32 17.78 12.11
N TYR A 59 13.14 17.63 13.41
CA TYR A 59 14.06 16.83 14.24
C TYR A 59 14.06 15.34 13.85
N HIS A 60 12.93 14.80 13.38
CA HIS A 60 12.82 13.39 13.00
C HIS A 60 13.10 13.13 11.52
N PHE A 61 12.81 14.10 10.65
CA PHE A 61 12.93 13.99 9.20
C PHE A 61 13.40 15.31 8.60
N ASN A 62 14.56 15.33 7.95
CA ASN A 62 15.13 16.55 7.38
C ASN A 62 14.32 17.05 6.17
N THR A 63 13.68 16.15 5.44
CA THR A 63 12.90 16.48 4.24
C THR A 63 11.62 15.64 4.14
N LYS A 64 10.69 16.10 3.34
CA LYS A 64 9.51 15.30 2.99
C LYS A 64 9.89 14.03 2.21
N LYS A 65 11.03 14.05 1.48
CA LYS A 65 11.56 12.85 0.81
C LYS A 65 12.07 11.80 1.80
N ASP A 66 12.56 12.19 2.97
CA ASP A 66 12.97 11.23 4.00
C ASP A 66 11.76 10.47 4.55
N ILE A 67 10.63 11.15 4.71
CA ILE A 67 9.36 10.52 5.08
C ILE A 67 8.95 9.51 4.00
N LEU A 68 9.01 9.89 2.72
CA LEU A 68 8.73 9.01 1.59
C LEU A 68 9.65 7.78 1.58
N SER A 69 10.95 7.97 1.75
CA SER A 69 11.92 6.86 1.78
C SER A 69 11.61 5.87 2.91
N ASN A 70 11.18 6.37 4.07
CA ASN A 70 10.73 5.51 5.17
C ASN A 70 9.42 4.77 4.84
N HIS A 71 8.47 5.39 4.12
CA HIS A 71 7.26 4.70 3.65
C HIS A 71 7.58 3.59 2.65
N ILE A 72 8.51 3.83 1.73
CA ILE A 72 8.97 2.82 0.75
C ILE A 72 9.59 1.62 1.47
N GLN A 73 10.51 1.87 2.42
CA GLN A 73 11.14 0.82 3.23
C GLN A 73 10.11 0.06 4.08
N LEU A 74 9.14 0.76 4.64
CA LEU A 74 8.08 0.15 5.44
C LEU A 74 7.17 -0.73 4.58
N LEU A 75 6.76 -0.25 3.40
CA LEU A 75 5.97 -1.04 2.44
C LEU A 75 6.68 -2.34 2.10
N GLU A 76 7.96 -2.28 1.75
CA GLU A 76 8.77 -3.46 1.46
C GLU A 76 8.80 -4.43 2.66
N LYS A 77 9.08 -3.92 3.85
CA LYS A 77 9.14 -4.71 5.10
C LYS A 77 7.81 -5.39 5.41
N VAL A 78 6.70 -4.64 5.36
CA VAL A 78 5.35 -5.16 5.65
C VAL A 78 4.97 -6.23 4.64
N PHE A 79 5.25 -5.98 3.35
CA PHE A 79 4.92 -6.91 2.28
C PHE A 79 5.71 -8.22 2.39
N ILE A 80 7.00 -8.14 2.66
CA ILE A 80 7.84 -9.32 2.89
C ILE A 80 7.32 -10.12 4.08
N SER A 81 7.03 -9.45 5.21
CA SER A 81 6.55 -10.09 6.44
C SER A 81 5.25 -10.89 6.22
N VAL A 82 4.31 -10.34 5.46
CA VAL A 82 3.03 -11.00 5.16
C VAL A 82 3.22 -12.19 4.21
N ASN A 83 4.22 -12.13 3.33
CA ASN A 83 4.40 -13.13 2.28
C ASN A 83 5.42 -14.23 2.59
N GLN A 84 6.17 -14.15 3.69
CA GLN A 84 7.15 -15.17 4.08
C GLN A 84 6.54 -16.52 4.53
N GLN A 85 5.25 -16.60 4.79
CA GLN A 85 4.63 -17.71 5.52
C GLN A 85 3.81 -18.69 4.67
N ILE A 86 3.75 -18.56 3.33
CA ILE A 86 2.86 -19.39 2.53
C ILE A 86 3.47 -20.75 2.21
N LYS A 87 3.28 -21.68 3.14
CA LYS A 87 3.43 -23.13 2.85
C LYS A 87 2.09 -23.86 2.85
N SER A 88 1.00 -23.16 3.19
CA SER A 88 -0.32 -23.79 3.30
C SER A 88 -1.00 -23.91 1.93
N LYS A 89 -1.52 -25.09 1.63
CA LYS A 89 -2.38 -25.36 0.47
C LYS A 89 -3.87 -25.22 0.80
N LYS A 90 -4.22 -24.71 1.99
CA LYS A 90 -5.61 -24.53 2.38
C LYS A 90 -6.15 -23.24 1.75
N PHE A 91 -7.31 -23.37 1.08
CA PHE A 91 -8.00 -22.27 0.43
C PHE A 91 -8.14 -21.02 1.31
N GLU A 92 -8.66 -21.19 2.54
CA GLU A 92 -8.86 -20.09 3.48
C GLU A 92 -7.56 -19.33 3.81
N THR A 93 -6.42 -20.06 3.91
CA THR A 93 -5.13 -19.43 4.18
C THR A 93 -4.69 -18.58 2.99
N ILE A 94 -4.80 -19.09 1.78
CA ILE A 94 -4.40 -18.39 0.55
C ILE A 94 -5.26 -17.14 0.34
N ILE A 95 -6.57 -17.25 0.49
CA ILE A 95 -7.49 -16.11 0.38
C ILE A 95 -7.20 -15.05 1.45
N ASN A 96 -6.96 -15.44 2.70
CA ASN A 96 -6.60 -14.49 3.76
C ASN A 96 -5.31 -13.72 3.46
N GLU A 97 -4.36 -14.34 2.78
CA GLU A 97 -3.13 -13.68 2.38
C GLU A 97 -3.31 -12.70 1.23
N PHE A 98 -4.17 -13.03 0.26
CA PHE A 98 -4.59 -12.05 -0.75
C PHE A 98 -5.22 -10.83 -0.09
N PHE A 99 -6.13 -11.02 0.88
CA PHE A 99 -6.76 -9.91 1.59
C PHE A 99 -5.75 -9.06 2.39
N LYS A 100 -4.81 -9.69 3.07
CA LYS A 100 -3.75 -8.98 3.78
C LYS A 100 -2.89 -8.17 2.83
N SER A 101 -2.48 -8.76 1.71
CA SER A 101 -1.67 -8.09 0.70
C SER A 101 -2.41 -6.92 0.03
N TYR A 102 -3.69 -7.11 -0.31
CA TYR A 102 -4.53 -6.02 -0.82
C TYR A 102 -4.65 -4.87 0.18
N ASN A 103 -4.82 -5.14 1.47
CA ASN A 103 -4.86 -4.12 2.50
C ASN A 103 -3.56 -3.31 2.58
N ILE A 104 -2.40 -3.97 2.40
CA ILE A 104 -1.11 -3.27 2.36
C ILE A 104 -1.03 -2.38 1.11
N ILE A 105 -1.39 -2.89 -0.06
CA ILE A 105 -1.46 -2.11 -1.30
C ILE A 105 -2.36 -0.89 -1.10
N TRP A 106 -3.51 -1.07 -0.48
CA TRP A 106 -4.43 0.01 -0.16
C TRP A 106 -3.84 1.06 0.77
N ASP A 107 -3.15 0.64 1.83
CA ASP A 107 -2.56 1.55 2.80
C ASP A 107 -1.44 2.40 2.21
N PHE A 108 -0.68 1.86 1.26
CA PHE A 108 0.43 2.55 0.60
C PHE A 108 0.09 3.00 -0.84
N ARG A 109 -1.20 3.10 -1.19
CA ARG A 109 -1.67 3.33 -2.56
C ARG A 109 -1.11 4.58 -3.24
N TYR A 110 -0.75 5.63 -2.50
CA TYR A 110 -0.20 6.83 -3.10
C TYR A 110 1.14 6.58 -3.82
N ILE A 111 1.97 5.64 -3.32
CA ILE A 111 3.26 5.25 -3.92
C ILE A 111 3.05 4.52 -5.26
N LEU A 112 1.93 3.80 -5.37
CA LEU A 112 1.65 2.93 -6.52
C LEU A 112 0.91 3.65 -7.66
N ARG A 113 0.58 4.94 -7.50
CA ARG A 113 -0.09 5.75 -8.53
C ARG A 113 0.90 6.27 -9.57
N ASP A 114 0.52 6.21 -10.84
CA ASP A 114 1.36 6.66 -11.96
C ASP A 114 1.79 8.12 -11.83
N ASN A 115 0.87 9.02 -11.46
CA ASN A 115 1.18 10.44 -11.29
C ASN A 115 2.25 10.68 -10.22
N PHE A 116 2.25 9.89 -9.15
CA PHE A 116 3.28 9.95 -8.14
C PHE A 116 4.61 9.45 -8.72
N GLN A 117 4.62 8.31 -9.37
CA GLN A 117 5.84 7.72 -9.94
C GLN A 117 6.48 8.63 -10.98
N LYS A 118 5.69 9.21 -11.87
CA LYS A 118 6.15 10.19 -12.88
C LYS A 118 6.81 11.42 -12.23
N SER A 119 6.34 11.89 -11.08
CA SER A 119 6.92 13.05 -10.40
C SER A 119 8.34 12.83 -9.89
N PHE A 120 8.85 11.60 -9.90
CA PHE A 120 10.19 11.20 -9.47
C PHE A 120 11.07 10.61 -10.57
N GLU A 121 10.69 10.70 -11.84
CA GLU A 121 11.51 10.19 -12.96
C GLU A 121 12.92 10.82 -13.00
N GLY A 122 13.08 12.06 -12.52
CA GLY A 122 14.37 12.74 -12.38
C GLY A 122 15.13 12.43 -11.08
N ASP A 123 14.58 11.65 -10.15
CA ASP A 123 15.23 11.25 -8.89
C ASP A 123 15.61 9.77 -8.96
N GLU A 124 16.87 9.50 -9.32
CA GLU A 124 17.37 8.14 -9.56
C GLU A 124 17.16 7.20 -8.35
N SER A 125 17.38 7.69 -7.14
CA SER A 125 17.26 6.88 -5.91
C SER A 125 15.81 6.45 -5.67
N ILE A 126 14.87 7.38 -5.79
CA ILE A 126 13.45 7.10 -5.58
C ILE A 126 12.90 6.27 -6.73
N SER A 127 13.25 6.60 -7.98
CA SER A 127 12.83 5.84 -9.17
C SER A 127 13.30 4.38 -9.10
N LYS A 128 14.54 4.13 -8.67
CA LYS A 128 15.07 2.78 -8.46
C LYS A 128 14.29 2.02 -7.39
N SER A 129 13.95 2.69 -6.29
CA SER A 129 13.17 2.08 -5.20
C SER A 129 11.73 1.76 -5.65
N ILE A 130 11.09 2.65 -6.40
CA ILE A 130 9.76 2.44 -6.98
C ILE A 130 9.79 1.24 -7.97
N LYS A 131 10.79 1.20 -8.86
CA LYS A 131 10.96 0.08 -9.80
C LYS A 131 11.12 -1.26 -9.07
N LYS A 132 11.90 -1.28 -7.97
CA LYS A 132 12.07 -2.47 -7.13
C LYS A 132 10.73 -2.92 -6.54
N ILE A 133 9.90 -2.00 -6.04
CA ILE A 133 8.57 -2.32 -5.50
C ILE A 133 7.66 -2.87 -6.61
N ASN A 134 7.61 -2.24 -7.78
CA ASN A 134 6.79 -2.72 -8.88
C ASN A 134 7.18 -4.15 -9.29
N ASN A 135 8.48 -4.40 -9.52
CA ASN A 135 8.97 -5.76 -9.84
C ASN A 135 8.67 -6.78 -8.74
N PHE A 136 8.67 -6.33 -7.49
CA PHE A 136 8.33 -7.20 -6.36
C PHE A 136 6.84 -7.56 -6.36
N LEU A 137 5.96 -6.59 -6.62
CA LEU A 137 4.51 -6.82 -6.70
C LEU A 137 4.15 -7.74 -7.89
N ASP A 138 4.81 -7.56 -9.04
CA ASP A 138 4.61 -8.41 -10.21
C ASP A 138 4.94 -9.89 -9.87
N LYS A 139 6.13 -10.14 -9.34
CA LYS A 139 6.53 -11.48 -8.90
C LYS A 139 5.64 -12.05 -7.80
N TRP A 140 5.18 -11.20 -6.88
CA TRP A 140 4.26 -11.64 -5.84
C TRP A 140 2.93 -12.11 -6.44
N ALA A 141 2.34 -11.37 -7.37
CA ALA A 141 1.07 -11.74 -7.99
C ALA A 141 1.21 -13.06 -8.77
N GLU A 142 2.25 -13.19 -9.61
CA GLU A 142 2.54 -14.42 -10.34
C GLU A 142 2.69 -15.63 -9.41
N ASN A 143 3.50 -15.51 -8.36
CA ASN A 143 3.71 -16.59 -7.39
C ASN A 143 2.43 -17.00 -6.66
N LYS A 144 1.55 -16.03 -6.36
CA LYS A 144 0.27 -16.33 -5.71
C LYS A 144 -0.68 -17.09 -6.63
N ILE A 145 -0.77 -16.69 -7.89
CA ILE A 145 -1.60 -17.38 -8.88
C ILE A 145 -1.04 -18.76 -9.18
N LEU A 146 0.28 -18.88 -9.38
CA LEU A 146 0.94 -20.16 -9.59
C LEU A 146 0.68 -21.13 -8.41
N HIS A 147 0.86 -20.67 -7.18
CA HIS A 147 0.58 -21.46 -5.98
C HIS A 147 -0.88 -21.89 -5.88
N SER A 148 -1.82 -21.02 -6.24
CA SER A 148 -3.25 -21.35 -6.28
C SER A 148 -3.55 -22.42 -7.34
N TYR A 149 -2.93 -22.33 -8.50
CA TYR A 149 -3.01 -23.33 -9.58
C TYR A 149 -2.44 -24.68 -9.14
N GLU A 150 -1.19 -24.72 -8.65
CA GLU A 150 -0.51 -25.95 -8.19
C GLU A 150 -1.24 -26.61 -7.01
N SER A 151 -1.95 -25.83 -6.21
CA SER A 151 -2.77 -26.32 -5.09
C SER A 151 -4.15 -26.83 -5.52
N GLY A 152 -4.49 -26.70 -6.82
CA GLY A 152 -5.79 -27.12 -7.37
C GLY A 152 -6.97 -26.21 -6.98
N LEU A 153 -6.69 -25.01 -6.46
CA LEU A 153 -7.73 -24.04 -6.04
C LEU A 153 -8.36 -23.33 -7.23
N ILE A 154 -7.60 -23.14 -8.29
CA ILE A 154 -8.07 -22.58 -9.56
C ILE A 154 -7.74 -23.53 -10.70
N LYS A 155 -8.61 -23.57 -11.70
CA LYS A 155 -8.45 -24.35 -12.91
C LYS A 155 -8.22 -23.40 -14.08
N ILE A 156 -6.96 -23.15 -14.40
CA ILE A 156 -6.51 -22.32 -15.51
C ILE A 156 -5.42 -23.05 -16.27
N ASN A 157 -5.10 -22.61 -17.47
CA ASN A 157 -3.89 -23.07 -18.15
C ASN A 157 -2.68 -22.21 -17.75
N SER A 158 -1.48 -22.70 -17.97
CA SER A 158 -0.25 -22.00 -17.56
C SER A 158 -0.07 -20.61 -18.21
N LYS A 159 -0.66 -20.38 -19.40
CA LYS A 159 -0.60 -19.09 -20.09
C LYS A 159 -1.54 -18.04 -19.44
N GLU A 160 -2.55 -18.48 -18.70
CA GLU A 160 -3.48 -17.58 -18.00
C GLU A 160 -2.93 -17.08 -16.67
N ILE A 161 -1.82 -17.65 -16.16
CA ILE A 161 -1.20 -17.21 -14.90
C ILE A 161 -0.75 -15.77 -15.00
N GLU A 162 -0.04 -15.41 -16.07
CA GLU A 162 0.42 -14.04 -16.32
C GLU A 162 -0.76 -13.07 -16.43
N ASN A 163 -1.75 -13.36 -17.28
CA ASN A 163 -2.92 -12.52 -17.47
C ASN A 163 -3.70 -12.30 -16.16
N LEU A 164 -3.86 -13.33 -15.36
CA LEU A 164 -4.60 -13.23 -14.10
C LEU A 164 -3.81 -12.43 -13.06
N SER A 165 -2.49 -12.57 -13.01
CA SER A 165 -1.64 -11.76 -12.13
C SER A 165 -1.66 -10.28 -12.50
N GLU A 166 -1.63 -9.94 -13.80
CA GLU A 166 -1.80 -8.57 -14.28
C GLU A 166 -3.17 -7.97 -13.88
N ILE A 167 -4.26 -8.73 -14.04
CA ILE A 167 -5.60 -8.30 -13.64
C ILE A 167 -5.65 -7.96 -12.14
N ILE A 168 -5.08 -8.80 -11.29
CA ILE A 168 -5.01 -8.56 -9.84
C ILE A 168 -4.25 -7.26 -9.53
N LEU A 169 -3.14 -7.02 -10.20
CA LEU A 169 -2.35 -5.81 -10.03
C LEU A 169 -3.07 -4.56 -10.51
N VAL A 170 -3.74 -4.64 -11.66
CA VAL A 170 -4.57 -3.54 -12.18
C VAL A 170 -5.70 -3.20 -11.21
N ILE A 171 -6.42 -4.20 -10.71
CA ILE A 171 -7.48 -3.99 -9.70
C ILE A 171 -6.86 -3.38 -8.44
N GLY A 172 -5.78 -3.93 -7.92
CA GLY A 172 -5.14 -3.44 -6.70
C GLY A 172 -4.70 -1.97 -6.77
N ARG A 173 -4.20 -1.53 -7.94
CA ARG A 173 -3.67 -0.18 -8.14
C ARG A 173 -4.73 0.85 -8.50
N TYR A 174 -5.66 0.50 -9.39
CA TYR A 174 -6.53 1.48 -10.06
C TYR A 174 -7.99 1.43 -9.62
N TRP A 175 -8.39 0.40 -8.86
CA TRP A 175 -9.77 0.25 -8.40
C TRP A 175 -10.30 1.50 -7.68
N LEU A 176 -9.50 2.12 -6.80
CA LEU A 176 -9.95 3.29 -6.05
C LEU A 176 -10.27 4.46 -6.99
N ASP A 177 -9.34 4.81 -7.89
CA ASP A 177 -9.52 5.96 -8.78
C ASP A 177 -10.70 5.75 -9.73
N PHE A 178 -10.89 4.54 -10.21
CA PHE A 178 -12.06 4.15 -11.00
C PHE A 178 -13.35 4.22 -10.16
N SER A 179 -13.35 3.63 -8.99
CA SER A 179 -14.56 3.49 -8.16
C SER A 179 -15.02 4.82 -7.57
N MET A 180 -14.12 5.73 -7.23
CA MET A 180 -14.46 7.09 -6.77
C MET A 180 -15.20 7.89 -7.86
N LYS A 181 -14.82 7.73 -9.12
CA LYS A 181 -15.53 8.37 -10.25
C LYS A 181 -16.89 7.73 -10.50
N LYS A 182 -16.97 6.41 -10.39
CA LYS A 182 -18.20 5.65 -10.66
C LYS A 182 -19.23 5.74 -9.53
N TYR A 183 -18.78 5.89 -8.30
CA TYR A 183 -19.60 5.89 -7.08
C TYR A 183 -19.22 7.06 -6.17
N PRO A 184 -19.49 8.32 -6.58
CA PRO A 184 -18.99 9.51 -5.88
C PRO A 184 -19.53 9.64 -4.44
N ASP A 185 -20.72 9.10 -4.16
CA ASP A 185 -21.38 9.19 -2.86
C ASP A 185 -21.04 8.06 -1.89
N VAL A 186 -20.21 7.09 -2.33
CA VAL A 186 -19.82 5.95 -1.51
C VAL A 186 -18.51 6.25 -0.77
N ASN A 187 -18.49 6.02 0.55
CA ASN A 187 -17.29 6.24 1.34
C ASN A 187 -16.12 5.30 0.93
N ILE A 188 -14.90 5.80 1.14
CA ILE A 188 -13.66 5.12 0.73
C ILE A 188 -13.53 3.71 1.31
N SER A 189 -13.93 3.50 2.57
CA SER A 189 -13.85 2.16 3.21
C SER A 189 -14.76 1.15 2.54
N SER A 190 -15.97 1.57 2.15
CA SER A 190 -16.90 0.72 1.39
C SER A 190 -16.38 0.43 -0.02
N LEU A 191 -15.74 1.39 -0.68
CA LEU A 191 -15.08 1.19 -1.98
C LEU A 191 -13.94 0.18 -1.88
N ARG A 192 -13.13 0.22 -0.80
CA ARG A 192 -12.10 -0.77 -0.53
C ARG A 192 -12.68 -2.18 -0.44
N LEU A 193 -13.71 -2.37 0.39
CA LEU A 193 -14.36 -3.66 0.56
C LEU A 193 -15.00 -4.17 -0.74
N LYS A 194 -15.50 -3.26 -1.59
CA LYS A 194 -16.02 -3.61 -2.91
C LYS A 194 -14.91 -4.11 -3.84
N GLY A 195 -13.73 -3.48 -3.81
CA GLY A 195 -12.56 -3.92 -4.58
C GLY A 195 -12.08 -5.33 -4.20
N LEU A 196 -12.22 -5.73 -2.94
CA LEU A 196 -11.90 -7.08 -2.48
C LEU A 196 -12.81 -8.18 -3.05
N LYS A 197 -13.97 -7.82 -3.62
CA LYS A 197 -14.93 -8.77 -4.18
C LYS A 197 -14.73 -9.02 -5.69
N HIS A 198 -13.86 -8.24 -6.32
CA HIS A 198 -13.49 -8.40 -7.73
C HIS A 198 -12.24 -9.25 -7.88
#